data_b66ff155c4c77c1f2d610fb0e113229e
#
_entry.id   b66ff155c4c77c1f2d610fb0e113229e
#
_cell.length_a   1.000
_cell.length_b   1.000
_cell.length_c   1.000
_cell.angle_alpha   90.00
_cell.angle_beta   90.00
_cell.angle_gamma   90.00
#
_symmetry.space_group_name_H-M   'P 1'
#
loop_
_entity.id
_entity.type
_entity.pdbx_description
1 polymer ?
#
loop_
_entity_poly.entity_id
_entity_poly.type
_entity_poly.pdbx_seq_one_letter_code
_entity_poly.pdbx_strand_id
1 'polypeptide(L)'
;MEPFFDGGTGRLRAPWRLLLQYLTYKILVPLLANLLAVAWVLAFARESGLSGAPVVRSLPDSPLLPLIGGVAGLVGVVLSVWLAGRFLDRRPFVDFGLHLSGGWWLDLLFGMALGALLMTAVFLIQLGLGWITLTGSFESFLPGAPFWLAVLLPAAVFLCVGFYEELLSRGYQLRNAAEGLNLPGVNPRGAVVLAWVLSSAFFGYLHTSNPNATPLSTAFVALAGLMLGFGYVLTGELSIPIGIHVTWNFFQGAVFGFPVSGLRIGGATFLSLDQGGPDLWTGGGFGPEGGLLGAGAMAAGILFTALWVRLRRGEVTVHAPIAEGPKPAYRPSHPPEGRQ
;
A
#
# COMPACT_ATOMS: atom_id res chain seq x y z
N MET A 1 13.18 -33.76 3.71
CA MET A 1 12.75 -32.55 2.95
C MET A 1 13.97 -31.63 2.85
N GLU A 2 14.32 -31.18 1.67
CA GLU A 2 15.38 -30.19 1.51
C GLU A 2 14.93 -28.86 2.15
N PRO A 3 15.75 -28.25 3.02
CA PRO A 3 15.33 -27.07 3.81
C PRO A 3 15.14 -25.83 2.96
N PHE A 4 15.79 -25.74 1.80
CA PHE A 4 15.83 -24.54 0.96
C PHE A 4 14.92 -24.63 -0.27
N PHE A 5 14.82 -25.80 -0.90
CA PHE A 5 14.11 -25.95 -2.16
C PHE A 5 12.87 -26.83 -2.02
N ASP A 6 11.86 -26.50 -2.82
CA ASP A 6 10.70 -27.36 -3.02
C ASP A 6 11.06 -28.44 -4.04
N GLY A 7 11.05 -29.69 -3.60
CA GLY A 7 11.44 -30.85 -4.43
C GLY A 7 10.55 -31.08 -5.66
N GLY A 8 9.31 -30.57 -5.67
CA GLY A 8 8.40 -30.69 -6.83
C GLY A 8 8.64 -29.65 -7.92
N THR A 9 9.02 -28.44 -7.55
CA THR A 9 9.17 -27.30 -8.49
C THR A 9 10.61 -26.82 -8.66
N GLY A 10 11.52 -27.24 -7.78
CA GLY A 10 12.92 -26.74 -7.74
C GLY A 10 13.03 -25.24 -7.45
N ARG A 11 11.97 -24.63 -6.92
CA ARG A 11 11.97 -23.23 -6.46
C ARG A 11 12.41 -23.13 -5.00
N LEU A 12 12.94 -21.98 -4.60
CA LEU A 12 13.13 -21.68 -3.19
C LEU A 12 11.79 -21.76 -2.46
N ARG A 13 11.78 -22.26 -1.22
CA ARG A 13 10.59 -22.27 -0.36
C ARG A 13 10.20 -20.83 -0.01
N ALA A 14 8.90 -20.60 0.23
CA ALA A 14 8.32 -19.28 0.46
C ALA A 14 9.06 -18.44 1.53
N PRO A 15 9.50 -18.96 2.69
CA PRO A 15 10.23 -18.15 3.67
C PRO A 15 11.51 -17.53 3.10
N TRP A 16 12.25 -18.27 2.28
CA TRP A 16 13.48 -17.77 1.65
C TRP A 16 13.19 -16.75 0.55
N ARG A 17 12.12 -16.95 -0.23
CA ARG A 17 11.68 -15.99 -1.24
C ARG A 17 11.26 -14.66 -0.60
N LEU A 18 10.47 -14.73 0.49
CA LEU A 18 10.07 -13.57 1.28
C LEU A 18 11.29 -12.84 1.87
N LEU A 19 12.23 -13.57 2.47
CA LEU A 19 13.43 -12.98 3.05
C LEU A 19 14.29 -12.28 1.99
N LEU A 20 14.59 -12.94 0.87
CA LEU A 20 15.43 -12.38 -0.18
C LEU A 20 14.78 -11.16 -0.84
N GLN A 21 13.48 -11.20 -1.11
CA GLN A 21 12.74 -10.04 -1.63
C GLN A 21 12.77 -8.88 -0.62
N TYR A 22 12.54 -9.16 0.67
CA TYR A 22 12.57 -8.14 1.72
C TYR A 22 13.94 -7.48 1.82
N LEU A 23 15.04 -8.26 1.78
CA LEU A 23 16.40 -7.71 1.77
C LEU A 23 16.67 -6.87 0.52
N THR A 24 16.24 -7.34 -0.65
CA THR A 24 16.35 -6.58 -1.92
C THR A 24 15.62 -5.24 -1.83
N TYR A 25 14.38 -5.24 -1.34
CA TYR A 25 13.61 -4.04 -1.09
C TYR A 25 14.30 -3.09 -0.12
N LYS A 26 14.83 -3.60 1.01
CA LYS A 26 15.54 -2.81 2.04
C LYS A 26 16.85 -2.19 1.54
N ILE A 27 17.43 -2.73 0.47
CA ILE A 27 18.61 -2.16 -0.20
C ILE A 27 18.20 -1.15 -1.28
N LEU A 28 17.28 -1.53 -2.16
CA LEU A 28 16.93 -0.72 -3.33
C LEU A 28 16.25 0.60 -2.95
N VAL A 29 15.31 0.58 -2.00
CA VAL A 29 14.54 1.80 -1.67
C VAL A 29 15.42 2.88 -1.05
N PRO A 30 16.25 2.63 -0.02
CA PRO A 30 17.16 3.65 0.51
C PRO A 30 18.21 4.10 -0.52
N LEU A 31 18.73 3.18 -1.34
CA LEU A 31 19.68 3.54 -2.39
C LEU A 31 19.06 4.54 -3.38
N LEU A 32 17.87 4.27 -3.89
CA LEU A 32 17.18 5.14 -4.81
C LEU A 32 16.78 6.47 -4.15
N ALA A 33 16.31 6.44 -2.90
CA ALA A 33 15.98 7.65 -2.16
C ALA A 33 17.21 8.55 -1.99
N ASN A 34 18.38 7.99 -1.64
CA ASN A 34 19.62 8.74 -1.52
C ASN A 34 20.07 9.30 -2.88
N LEU A 35 19.99 8.52 -3.97
CA LEU A 35 20.37 9.00 -5.31
C LEU A 35 19.47 10.16 -5.76
N LEU A 36 18.16 10.06 -5.53
CA LEU A 36 17.22 11.15 -5.86
C LEU A 36 17.44 12.38 -4.98
N ALA A 37 17.72 12.19 -3.68
CA ALA A 37 18.03 13.29 -2.77
C ALA A 37 19.32 14.02 -3.19
N VAL A 38 20.37 13.29 -3.56
CA VAL A 38 21.61 13.88 -4.07
C VAL A 38 21.37 14.63 -5.38
N ALA A 39 20.62 14.04 -6.31
CA ALA A 39 20.27 14.72 -7.57
C ALA A 39 19.51 16.03 -7.31
N TRP A 40 18.54 16.01 -6.36
CA TRP A 40 17.83 17.20 -5.95
C TRP A 40 18.75 18.26 -5.34
N VAL A 41 19.66 17.86 -4.41
CA VAL A 41 20.65 18.76 -3.78
C VAL A 41 21.51 19.44 -4.84
N LEU A 42 22.01 18.68 -5.81
CA LEU A 42 22.84 19.23 -6.88
C LEU A 42 22.07 20.21 -7.79
N ALA A 43 20.82 19.89 -8.12
CA ALA A 43 19.97 20.77 -8.90
C ALA A 43 19.66 22.07 -8.14
N PHE A 44 19.26 21.96 -6.87
CA PHE A 44 18.95 23.11 -6.02
C PHE A 44 20.18 24.01 -5.77
N ALA A 45 21.34 23.40 -5.53
CA ALA A 45 22.61 24.15 -5.37
C ALA A 45 22.95 24.95 -6.61
N ARG A 46 22.70 24.39 -7.80
CA ARG A 46 22.95 25.07 -9.09
C ARG A 46 22.01 26.26 -9.28
N GLU A 47 20.74 26.12 -8.94
CA GLU A 47 19.74 27.19 -9.12
C GLU A 47 19.89 28.31 -8.07
N SER A 48 20.10 27.93 -6.80
CA SER A 48 20.18 28.88 -5.69
C SER A 48 21.53 29.58 -5.56
N GLY A 49 22.57 29.13 -6.26
CA GLY A 49 23.94 29.57 -6.06
C GLY A 49 24.55 29.21 -4.70
N LEU A 50 23.81 28.48 -3.88
CA LEU A 50 24.30 27.98 -2.59
C LEU A 50 25.14 26.71 -2.81
N SER A 51 26.08 26.45 -1.92
CA SER A 51 26.89 25.22 -1.98
C SER A 51 27.17 24.68 -0.58
N GLY A 52 27.41 23.37 -0.49
CA GLY A 52 27.85 22.70 0.73
C GLY A 52 26.79 22.57 1.81
N ALA A 53 27.17 22.74 3.08
CA ALA A 53 26.37 22.48 4.25
C ALA A 53 24.98 23.17 4.30
N PRO A 54 24.79 24.42 3.82
CA PRO A 54 23.46 25.05 3.81
C PRO A 54 22.41 24.31 2.98
N VAL A 55 22.78 23.80 1.80
CA VAL A 55 21.87 23.04 0.92
C VAL A 55 21.47 21.72 1.56
N VAL A 56 22.44 20.99 2.14
CA VAL A 56 22.16 19.72 2.82
C VAL A 56 21.25 19.92 4.04
N ARG A 57 21.43 21.01 4.78
CA ARG A 57 20.59 21.33 5.95
C ARG A 57 19.14 21.67 5.58
N SER A 58 18.86 22.15 4.38
CA SER A 58 17.49 22.45 3.92
C SER A 58 16.71 21.21 3.44
N LEU A 59 17.38 20.07 3.27
CA LEU A 59 16.75 18.82 2.82
C LEU A 59 15.60 18.33 3.71
N PRO A 60 15.75 18.24 5.04
CA PRO A 60 14.69 17.74 5.92
C PRO A 60 13.41 18.56 5.87
N ASP A 61 13.53 19.87 5.58
CA ASP A 61 12.41 20.80 5.51
C ASP A 61 11.84 20.92 4.09
N SER A 62 12.43 20.18 3.12
CA SER A 62 11.98 20.25 1.74
C SER A 62 10.60 19.60 1.57
N PRO A 63 9.60 20.31 1.02
CA PRO A 63 8.30 19.74 0.71
C PRO A 63 8.36 18.62 -0.35
N LEU A 64 9.49 18.48 -1.07
CA LEU A 64 9.70 17.42 -2.06
C LEU A 64 10.21 16.12 -1.44
N LEU A 65 10.65 16.10 -0.18
CA LEU A 65 11.18 14.90 0.47
C LEU A 65 10.17 13.74 0.48
N PRO A 66 8.86 13.94 0.78
CA PRO A 66 7.86 12.89 0.67
C PRO A 66 7.72 12.33 -0.75
N LEU A 67 7.84 13.16 -1.78
CA LEU A 67 7.78 12.71 -3.17
C LEU A 67 9.02 11.88 -3.53
N ILE A 68 10.20 12.30 -3.10
CA ILE A 68 11.45 11.51 -3.26
C ILE A 68 11.26 10.13 -2.63
N GLY A 69 10.75 10.06 -1.41
CA GLY A 69 10.45 8.81 -0.71
C GLY A 69 9.41 7.96 -1.43
N GLY A 70 8.32 8.57 -1.88
CA GLY A 70 7.24 7.91 -2.64
C GLY A 70 7.73 7.30 -3.95
N VAL A 71 8.50 8.07 -4.74
CA VAL A 71 9.06 7.59 -6.03
C VAL A 71 10.12 6.50 -5.79
N ALA A 72 11.01 6.68 -4.81
CA ALA A 72 11.99 5.66 -4.46
C ALA A 72 11.33 4.37 -3.98
N GLY A 73 10.27 4.48 -3.18
CA GLY A 73 9.43 3.35 -2.74
C GLY A 73 8.79 2.64 -3.95
N LEU A 74 8.15 3.40 -4.83
CA LEU A 74 7.51 2.84 -6.02
C LEU A 74 8.50 2.08 -6.91
N VAL A 75 9.59 2.73 -7.31
CA VAL A 75 10.59 2.12 -8.20
C VAL A 75 11.29 0.96 -7.51
N GLY A 76 11.70 1.12 -6.25
CA GLY A 76 12.41 0.09 -5.50
C GLY A 76 11.56 -1.15 -5.23
N VAL A 77 10.28 -0.97 -4.87
CA VAL A 77 9.35 -2.10 -4.67
C VAL A 77 9.02 -2.78 -5.99
N VAL A 78 8.68 -2.03 -7.05
CA VAL A 78 8.39 -2.62 -8.37
C VAL A 78 9.58 -3.44 -8.86
N LEU A 79 10.80 -2.91 -8.77
CA LEU A 79 12.01 -3.64 -9.16
C LEU A 79 12.24 -4.87 -8.28
N SER A 80 12.10 -4.76 -6.95
CA SER A 80 12.31 -5.89 -6.04
C SER A 80 11.30 -7.01 -6.26
N VAL A 81 10.02 -6.67 -6.46
CA VAL A 81 8.95 -7.65 -6.76
C VAL A 81 9.13 -8.24 -8.15
N TRP A 82 9.53 -7.43 -9.14
CA TRP A 82 9.82 -7.94 -10.49
C TRP A 82 11.00 -8.91 -10.50
N LEU A 83 12.11 -8.57 -9.83
CA LEU A 83 13.28 -9.45 -9.69
C LEU A 83 12.92 -10.76 -8.97
N ALA A 84 12.23 -10.66 -7.85
CA ALA A 84 11.82 -11.83 -7.08
C ALA A 84 10.82 -12.67 -7.88
N GLY A 85 9.81 -12.07 -8.50
CA GLY A 85 8.85 -12.74 -9.37
C GLY A 85 9.52 -13.50 -10.51
N ARG A 86 10.47 -12.84 -11.19
CA ARG A 86 11.17 -13.42 -12.34
C ARG A 86 12.12 -14.57 -11.96
N PHE A 87 12.89 -14.40 -10.88
CA PHE A 87 14.01 -15.30 -10.56
C PHE A 87 13.71 -16.27 -9.41
N LEU A 88 12.93 -15.85 -8.41
CA LEU A 88 12.61 -16.67 -7.25
C LEU A 88 11.28 -17.40 -7.41
N ASP A 89 10.23 -16.66 -7.81
CA ASP A 89 8.87 -17.21 -7.95
C ASP A 89 8.63 -17.86 -9.31
N ARG A 90 9.37 -17.45 -10.35
CA ARG A 90 9.18 -17.86 -11.75
C ARG A 90 7.76 -17.58 -12.24
N ARG A 91 7.25 -16.37 -11.89
CA ARG A 91 5.92 -15.86 -12.24
C ARG A 91 6.01 -14.62 -13.15
N PRO A 92 5.07 -14.41 -14.05
CA PRO A 92 4.91 -13.13 -14.72
C PRO A 92 4.45 -12.07 -13.69
N PHE A 93 4.86 -10.81 -13.89
CA PHE A 93 4.57 -9.72 -12.96
C PHE A 93 3.06 -9.46 -12.78
N VAL A 94 2.26 -9.70 -13.81
CA VAL A 94 0.79 -9.54 -13.79
C VAL A 94 0.11 -10.44 -12.76
N ASP A 95 0.69 -11.63 -12.47
CA ASP A 95 0.16 -12.59 -11.51
C ASP A 95 0.14 -12.07 -10.06
N PHE A 96 0.82 -10.95 -9.81
CA PHE A 96 0.72 -10.28 -8.51
C PHE A 96 -0.54 -9.42 -8.34
N GLY A 97 -1.56 -9.62 -9.19
CA GLY A 97 -2.87 -8.97 -9.12
C GLY A 97 -3.01 -7.74 -10.02
N LEU A 98 -2.26 -7.70 -11.13
CA LEU A 98 -2.22 -6.58 -12.08
C LEU A 98 -2.67 -6.98 -13.49
N HIS A 99 -3.77 -7.74 -13.61
CA HIS A 99 -4.26 -8.20 -14.93
C HIS A 99 -4.94 -7.12 -15.77
N LEU A 100 -5.13 -5.92 -15.26
CA LEU A 100 -5.58 -4.66 -15.92
C LEU A 100 -6.76 -4.82 -16.90
N SER A 101 -7.65 -5.79 -16.64
CA SER A 101 -8.87 -5.99 -17.43
C SER A 101 -9.89 -4.86 -17.22
N GLY A 102 -10.94 -4.78 -18.04
CA GLY A 102 -12.04 -3.84 -17.82
C GLY A 102 -12.68 -4.00 -16.42
N GLY A 103 -12.77 -5.24 -15.92
CA GLY A 103 -13.22 -5.54 -14.56
C GLY A 103 -12.27 -5.01 -13.49
N TRP A 104 -10.96 -5.08 -13.75
CA TRP A 104 -9.93 -4.55 -12.86
C TRP A 104 -10.07 -3.03 -12.66
N TRP A 105 -10.27 -2.28 -13.76
CA TRP A 105 -10.46 -0.83 -13.70
C TRP A 105 -11.76 -0.45 -13.00
N LEU A 106 -12.83 -1.21 -13.20
CA LEU A 106 -14.09 -0.97 -12.51
C LEU A 106 -13.97 -1.22 -10.99
N ASP A 107 -13.26 -2.27 -10.60
CA ASP A 107 -12.96 -2.59 -9.21
C ASP A 107 -12.03 -1.53 -8.57
N LEU A 108 -11.09 -0.95 -9.34
CA LEU A 108 -10.28 0.19 -8.91
C LEU A 108 -11.15 1.43 -8.64
N LEU A 109 -12.04 1.78 -9.56
CA LEU A 109 -12.94 2.92 -9.40
C LEU A 109 -13.87 2.75 -8.19
N PHE A 110 -14.39 1.54 -7.96
CA PHE A 110 -15.13 1.24 -6.74
C PHE A 110 -14.26 1.47 -5.49
N GLY A 111 -13.04 0.94 -5.47
CA GLY A 111 -12.11 1.14 -4.36
C GLY A 111 -11.84 2.62 -4.11
N MET A 112 -11.60 3.39 -5.17
CA MET A 112 -11.39 4.84 -5.06
C MET A 112 -12.61 5.57 -4.48
N ALA A 113 -13.81 5.24 -4.95
CA ALA A 113 -15.03 5.82 -4.41
C ALA A 113 -15.23 5.45 -2.93
N LEU A 114 -14.97 4.18 -2.58
CA LEU A 114 -15.13 3.70 -1.21
C LEU A 114 -14.16 4.38 -0.25
N GLY A 115 -12.86 4.46 -0.57
CA GLY A 115 -11.87 5.12 0.29
C GLY A 115 -12.20 6.60 0.54
N ALA A 116 -12.60 7.32 -0.53
CA ALA A 116 -13.02 8.71 -0.44
C ALA A 116 -14.27 8.89 0.46
N LEU A 117 -15.29 8.04 0.28
CA LEU A 117 -16.52 8.10 1.05
C LEU A 117 -16.32 7.76 2.52
N LEU A 118 -15.52 6.74 2.84
CA LEU A 118 -15.21 6.34 4.21
C LEU A 118 -14.49 7.45 4.97
N MET A 119 -13.46 8.05 4.36
CA MET A 119 -12.73 9.15 5.00
C MET A 119 -13.59 10.41 5.12
N THR A 120 -14.44 10.70 4.12
CA THR A 120 -15.41 11.81 4.20
C THR A 120 -16.39 11.59 5.35
N ALA A 121 -16.88 10.37 5.56
CA ALA A 121 -17.76 10.06 6.68
C ALA A 121 -17.07 10.28 8.03
N VAL A 122 -15.81 9.85 8.18
CA VAL A 122 -15.01 10.09 9.39
C VAL A 122 -14.84 11.59 9.65
N PHE A 123 -14.52 12.37 8.62
CA PHE A 123 -14.42 13.83 8.71
C PHE A 123 -15.75 14.46 9.15
N LEU A 124 -16.87 14.13 8.49
CA LEU A 124 -18.18 14.71 8.79
C LEU A 124 -18.67 14.35 10.20
N ILE A 125 -18.40 13.14 10.69
CA ILE A 125 -18.73 12.76 12.07
C ILE A 125 -17.92 13.60 13.05
N GLN A 126 -16.62 13.76 12.88
CA GLN A 126 -15.80 14.57 13.77
C GLN A 126 -16.20 16.06 13.73
N LEU A 127 -16.52 16.58 12.53
CA LEU A 127 -17.02 17.95 12.37
C LEU A 127 -18.37 18.14 13.09
N GLY A 128 -19.30 17.20 12.92
CA GLY A 128 -20.62 17.23 13.55
C GLY A 128 -20.57 17.12 15.09
N LEU A 129 -19.55 16.44 15.63
CA LEU A 129 -19.28 16.35 17.05
C LEU A 129 -18.55 17.58 17.63
N GLY A 130 -18.17 18.54 16.78
CA GLY A 130 -17.40 19.70 17.19
C GLY A 130 -15.93 19.39 17.57
N TRP A 131 -15.41 18.27 17.07
CA TRP A 131 -14.01 17.86 17.30
C TRP A 131 -13.04 18.40 16.24
N ILE A 132 -13.54 19.10 15.25
CA ILE A 132 -12.75 19.75 14.21
C ILE A 132 -13.10 21.23 14.16
N THR A 133 -12.06 22.08 14.11
CA THR A 133 -12.16 23.49 13.79
C THR A 133 -11.46 23.71 12.45
N LEU A 134 -12.18 24.23 11.44
CA LEU A 134 -11.58 24.60 10.17
C LEU A 134 -10.78 25.90 10.35
N THR A 135 -9.50 25.87 9.96
CA THR A 135 -8.57 27.01 10.12
C THR A 135 -8.21 27.67 8.80
N GLY A 136 -8.40 26.98 7.67
CA GLY A 136 -8.11 27.50 6.34
C GLY A 136 -8.67 26.63 5.22
N SER A 137 -8.51 27.09 3.99
CA SER A 137 -8.90 26.36 2.79
C SER A 137 -8.00 26.73 1.62
N PHE A 138 -7.78 25.74 0.72
CA PHE A 138 -6.96 25.89 -0.49
C PHE A 138 -5.54 26.41 -0.21
N GLU A 139 -4.92 25.85 0.84
CA GLU A 139 -3.58 26.28 1.26
C GLU A 139 -2.50 25.58 0.44
N SER A 140 -1.51 26.38 -0.01
CA SER A 140 -0.30 25.88 -0.65
C SER A 140 0.89 26.07 0.28
N PHE A 141 1.65 25.01 0.52
CA PHE A 141 2.88 25.02 1.31
C PHE A 141 4.14 25.01 0.42
N LEU A 142 3.95 25.10 -0.91
CA LEU A 142 5.05 25.26 -1.87
C LEU A 142 5.27 26.74 -2.16
N PRO A 143 6.43 27.32 -1.81
CA PRO A 143 6.70 28.75 -2.06
C PRO A 143 6.51 29.12 -3.53
N GLY A 144 5.68 30.12 -3.79
CA GLY A 144 5.41 30.63 -5.12
C GLY A 144 4.57 29.76 -6.05
N ALA A 145 4.17 28.58 -5.61
CA ALA A 145 3.34 27.69 -6.42
C ALA A 145 1.84 27.94 -6.15
N PRO A 146 1.01 28.04 -7.20
CA PRO A 146 -0.44 28.10 -7.03
C PRO A 146 -0.96 26.77 -6.48
N PHE A 147 -2.06 26.81 -5.74
CA PHE A 147 -2.67 25.65 -5.09
C PHE A 147 -2.83 24.42 -6.03
N TRP A 148 -3.34 24.65 -7.25
CA TRP A 148 -3.61 23.56 -8.20
C TRP A 148 -2.36 22.85 -8.71
N LEU A 149 -1.20 23.51 -8.66
CA LEU A 149 0.07 22.85 -8.94
C LEU A 149 0.60 22.16 -7.68
N ALA A 150 0.47 22.80 -6.52
CA ALA A 150 0.97 22.28 -5.25
C ALA A 150 0.23 20.98 -4.82
N VAL A 151 -1.07 20.84 -5.12
CA VAL A 151 -1.85 19.64 -4.78
C VAL A 151 -1.44 18.38 -5.57
N LEU A 152 -0.75 18.56 -6.70
CA LEU A 152 -0.22 17.42 -7.47
C LEU A 152 0.87 16.67 -6.69
N LEU A 153 1.56 17.35 -5.76
CA LEU A 153 2.59 16.71 -4.93
C LEU A 153 1.99 15.64 -4.00
N PRO A 154 1.07 15.93 -3.07
CA PRO A 154 0.45 14.90 -2.25
C PRO A 154 -0.33 13.88 -3.09
N ALA A 155 -0.94 14.27 -4.21
CA ALA A 155 -1.60 13.32 -5.11
C ALA A 155 -0.60 12.28 -5.65
N ALA A 156 0.57 12.72 -6.13
CA ALA A 156 1.62 11.82 -6.60
C ALA A 156 2.18 10.95 -5.48
N VAL A 157 2.41 11.50 -4.29
CA VAL A 157 2.89 10.75 -3.12
C VAL A 157 1.91 9.62 -2.77
N PHE A 158 0.62 9.94 -2.59
CA PHE A 158 -0.37 8.93 -2.19
C PHE A 158 -0.66 7.91 -3.29
N LEU A 159 -0.54 8.30 -4.56
CA LEU A 159 -0.59 7.34 -5.67
C LEU A 159 0.58 6.35 -5.61
N CYS A 160 1.81 6.84 -5.40
CA CYS A 160 2.97 5.99 -5.25
C CYS A 160 2.82 5.05 -4.05
N VAL A 161 2.50 5.60 -2.85
CA VAL A 161 2.36 4.85 -1.60
C VAL A 161 1.27 3.78 -1.72
N GLY A 162 0.05 4.17 -2.13
CA GLY A 162 -1.06 3.24 -2.26
C GLY A 162 -0.82 2.13 -3.27
N PHE A 163 -0.02 2.39 -4.31
CA PHE A 163 0.36 1.35 -5.26
C PHE A 163 1.45 0.42 -4.72
N TYR A 164 2.59 0.97 -4.26
CA TYR A 164 3.72 0.11 -3.92
C TYR A 164 3.50 -0.68 -2.63
N GLU A 165 2.76 -0.14 -1.66
CA GLU A 165 2.45 -0.88 -0.43
C GLU A 165 1.50 -2.04 -0.68
N GLU A 166 0.51 -1.86 -1.57
CA GLU A 166 -0.38 -2.96 -1.94
C GLU A 166 0.35 -4.03 -2.78
N LEU A 167 1.19 -3.62 -3.72
CA LEU A 167 2.00 -4.55 -4.50
C LEU A 167 2.93 -5.38 -3.58
N LEU A 168 3.59 -4.73 -2.61
CA LEU A 168 4.48 -5.40 -1.67
C LEU A 168 3.71 -6.33 -0.74
N SER A 169 2.69 -5.79 -0.05
CA SER A 169 2.02 -6.50 1.05
C SER A 169 1.06 -7.57 0.55
N ARG A 170 0.22 -7.26 -0.43
CA ARG A 170 -0.83 -8.17 -0.95
C ARG A 170 -0.36 -8.92 -2.16
N GLY A 171 0.20 -8.20 -3.14
CA GLY A 171 0.70 -8.80 -4.37
C GLY A 171 1.81 -9.82 -4.09
N TYR A 172 2.82 -9.45 -3.31
CA TYR A 172 3.99 -10.31 -3.08
C TYR A 172 3.93 -11.07 -1.75
N GLN A 173 3.88 -10.37 -0.60
CA GLN A 173 4.05 -11.01 0.71
C GLN A 173 2.91 -11.95 1.07
N LEU A 174 1.65 -11.49 0.98
CA LEU A 174 0.48 -12.32 1.26
C LEU A 174 0.44 -13.54 0.33
N ARG A 175 0.67 -13.35 -0.97
CA ARG A 175 0.67 -14.44 -1.94
C ARG A 175 1.73 -15.50 -1.63
N ASN A 176 2.99 -15.08 -1.40
CA ASN A 176 4.06 -15.99 -1.05
C ASN A 176 3.84 -16.69 0.29
N ALA A 177 3.30 -15.97 1.28
CA ALA A 177 2.93 -16.59 2.56
C ALA A 177 1.82 -17.64 2.37
N ALA A 178 0.79 -17.35 1.56
CA ALA A 178 -0.29 -18.29 1.26
C ALA A 178 0.22 -19.57 0.57
N GLU A 179 1.12 -19.43 -0.42
CA GLU A 179 1.79 -20.60 -1.01
C GLU A 179 2.57 -21.42 0.03
N GLY A 180 3.32 -20.75 0.91
CA GLY A 180 4.12 -21.41 1.93
C GLY A 180 3.30 -22.11 3.01
N LEU A 181 2.10 -21.60 3.30
CA LEU A 181 1.15 -22.13 4.29
C LEU A 181 0.21 -23.19 3.70
N ASN A 182 0.21 -23.40 2.39
CA ASN A 182 -0.57 -24.43 1.73
C ASN A 182 0.08 -25.81 1.91
N LEU A 183 0.02 -26.30 3.14
CA LEU A 183 0.64 -27.54 3.59
C LEU A 183 -0.39 -28.70 3.63
N PRO A 184 0.05 -29.97 3.64
CA PRO A 184 -0.83 -31.09 3.90
C PRO A 184 -1.64 -30.85 5.19
N GLY A 185 -2.97 -30.93 5.11
CA GLY A 185 -3.90 -30.66 6.22
C GLY A 185 -4.39 -29.20 6.30
N VAL A 186 -3.81 -28.28 5.56
CA VAL A 186 -4.33 -26.91 5.41
C VAL A 186 -4.87 -26.77 3.99
N ASN A 187 -6.18 -26.51 3.85
CA ASN A 187 -6.74 -26.28 2.52
C ASN A 187 -6.30 -24.93 1.97
N PRO A 188 -6.28 -24.73 0.63
CA PRO A 188 -5.79 -23.49 0.02
C PRO A 188 -6.48 -22.22 0.53
N ARG A 189 -7.80 -22.26 0.79
CA ARG A 189 -8.54 -21.12 1.33
C ARG A 189 -8.09 -20.78 2.75
N GLY A 190 -7.86 -21.80 3.59
CA GLY A 190 -7.32 -21.62 4.94
C GLY A 190 -5.92 -21.00 4.92
N ALA A 191 -5.06 -21.44 3.99
CA ALA A 191 -3.73 -20.88 3.79
C ALA A 191 -3.79 -19.39 3.39
N VAL A 192 -4.72 -19.02 2.51
CA VAL A 192 -4.95 -17.59 2.14
C VAL A 192 -5.42 -16.78 3.34
N VAL A 193 -6.36 -17.28 4.14
CA VAL A 193 -6.87 -16.58 5.33
C VAL A 193 -5.75 -16.37 6.36
N LEU A 194 -4.95 -17.42 6.64
CA LEU A 194 -3.80 -17.29 7.55
C LEU A 194 -2.78 -16.27 7.04
N ALA A 195 -2.43 -16.32 5.75
CA ALA A 195 -1.53 -15.37 5.14
C ALA A 195 -2.07 -13.93 5.18
N TRP A 196 -3.36 -13.74 4.99
CA TRP A 196 -4.04 -12.47 5.09
C TRP A 196 -3.91 -11.87 6.49
N VAL A 197 -4.22 -12.65 7.53
CA VAL A 197 -4.07 -12.18 8.92
C VAL A 197 -2.61 -11.84 9.24
N LEU A 198 -1.68 -12.72 8.89
CA LEU A 198 -0.25 -12.51 9.17
C LEU A 198 0.32 -11.28 8.43
N SER A 199 0.00 -11.13 7.14
CA SER A 199 0.46 -9.96 6.37
C SER A 199 -0.16 -8.65 6.87
N SER A 200 -1.40 -8.68 7.35
CA SER A 200 -2.05 -7.51 7.95
C SER A 200 -1.44 -7.12 9.30
N ALA A 201 -1.12 -8.11 10.14
CA ALA A 201 -0.40 -7.87 11.40
C ALA A 201 1.01 -7.30 11.12
N PHE A 202 1.71 -7.83 10.12
CA PHE A 202 3.00 -7.32 9.71
C PHE A 202 2.92 -5.90 9.13
N PHE A 203 1.85 -5.58 8.39
CA PHE A 203 1.58 -4.24 7.89
C PHE A 203 1.44 -3.24 9.04
N GLY A 204 0.67 -3.57 10.09
CA GLY A 204 0.58 -2.76 11.30
C GLY A 204 1.94 -2.62 11.99
N TYR A 205 2.69 -3.72 12.12
CA TYR A 205 4.03 -3.69 12.73
C TYR A 205 4.99 -2.73 12.02
N LEU A 206 4.96 -2.66 10.70
CA LEU A 206 5.82 -1.74 9.94
C LEU A 206 5.56 -0.25 10.25
N HIS A 207 4.40 0.09 10.82
CA HIS A 207 4.03 1.46 11.19
C HIS A 207 4.36 1.82 12.66
N THR A 208 4.93 0.90 13.44
CA THR A 208 5.28 1.16 14.86
C THR A 208 6.33 2.26 15.03
N SER A 209 7.16 2.51 14.02
CA SER A 209 8.19 3.56 14.04
C SER A 209 7.71 4.92 13.54
N ASN A 210 6.45 5.03 13.16
CA ASN A 210 5.91 6.29 12.66
C ASN A 210 5.71 7.30 13.82
N PRO A 211 5.77 8.60 13.55
CA PRO A 211 5.48 9.61 14.56
C PRO A 211 4.10 9.39 15.19
N ASN A 212 4.01 9.62 16.50
CA ASN A 212 2.78 9.46 17.30
C ASN A 212 2.16 8.04 17.26
N ALA A 213 2.91 7.01 16.82
CA ALA A 213 2.43 5.64 16.88
C ALA A 213 2.25 5.17 18.32
N THR A 214 1.15 4.48 18.57
CA THR A 214 0.83 3.82 19.85
C THR A 214 0.52 2.35 19.59
N PRO A 215 0.52 1.48 20.59
CA PRO A 215 0.08 0.10 20.42
C PRO A 215 -1.34 0.01 19.84
N LEU A 216 -2.23 0.94 20.19
CA LEU A 216 -3.60 0.99 19.70
C LEU A 216 -3.66 1.40 18.23
N SER A 217 -2.97 2.49 17.84
CA SER A 217 -2.91 2.90 16.43
C SER A 217 -2.28 1.82 15.56
N THR A 218 -1.25 1.13 16.05
CA THR A 218 -0.64 -0.03 15.38
C THR A 218 -1.65 -1.16 15.16
N ALA A 219 -2.48 -1.48 16.17
CA ALA A 219 -3.53 -2.47 16.03
C ALA A 219 -4.60 -2.04 15.00
N PHE A 220 -4.96 -0.76 14.96
CA PHE A 220 -5.90 -0.25 13.95
C PHE A 220 -5.28 -0.21 12.54
N VAL A 221 -3.99 0.05 12.40
CA VAL A 221 -3.32 -0.09 11.09
C VAL A 221 -3.27 -1.56 10.65
N ALA A 222 -3.16 -2.52 11.58
CA ALA A 222 -3.34 -3.93 11.23
C ALA A 222 -4.78 -4.23 10.77
N LEU A 223 -5.80 -3.59 11.37
CA LEU A 223 -7.19 -3.66 10.89
C LEU A 223 -7.35 -3.02 9.50
N ALA A 224 -6.68 -1.89 9.23
CA ALA A 224 -6.60 -1.33 7.89
C ALA A 224 -5.97 -2.34 6.90
N GLY A 225 -4.93 -3.05 7.36
CA GLY A 225 -4.32 -4.16 6.64
C GLY A 225 -5.33 -5.26 6.28
N LEU A 226 -6.21 -5.62 7.20
CA LEU A 226 -7.30 -6.57 6.96
C LEU A 226 -8.31 -6.03 5.95
N MET A 227 -8.76 -4.79 6.09
CA MET A 227 -9.70 -4.15 5.15
C MET A 227 -9.14 -4.11 3.73
N LEU A 228 -7.93 -3.60 3.55
CA LEU A 228 -7.28 -3.52 2.24
C LEU A 228 -7.04 -4.92 1.65
N GLY A 229 -6.52 -5.86 2.46
CA GLY A 229 -6.28 -7.23 2.04
C GLY A 229 -7.55 -8.01 1.68
N PHE A 230 -8.70 -7.64 2.21
CA PHE A 230 -9.95 -8.34 1.97
C PHE A 230 -10.37 -8.30 0.49
N GLY A 231 -10.25 -7.14 -0.17
CA GLY A 231 -10.49 -7.03 -1.60
C GLY A 231 -9.61 -7.98 -2.41
N TYR A 232 -8.31 -8.05 -2.09
CA TYR A 232 -7.38 -8.97 -2.73
C TYR A 232 -7.72 -10.45 -2.48
N VAL A 233 -8.01 -10.80 -1.24
CA VAL A 233 -8.35 -12.18 -0.84
C VAL A 233 -9.60 -12.71 -1.55
N LEU A 234 -10.57 -11.85 -1.87
CA LEU A 234 -11.78 -12.22 -2.60
C LEU A 234 -11.57 -12.24 -4.11
N THR A 235 -10.66 -11.44 -4.64
CA THR A 235 -10.56 -11.21 -6.09
C THR A 235 -9.31 -11.77 -6.73
N GLY A 236 -8.20 -11.87 -5.98
CA GLY A 236 -6.86 -12.11 -6.49
C GLY A 236 -6.24 -10.88 -7.18
N GLU A 237 -6.92 -9.71 -7.14
CA GLU A 237 -6.53 -8.49 -7.84
C GLU A 237 -6.23 -7.35 -6.87
N LEU A 238 -5.28 -6.49 -7.24
CA LEU A 238 -4.87 -5.33 -6.44
C LEU A 238 -5.76 -4.08 -6.67
N SER A 239 -6.72 -4.14 -7.57
CA SER A 239 -7.55 -3.00 -7.95
C SER A 239 -8.28 -2.36 -6.78
N ILE A 240 -9.08 -3.13 -6.03
CA ILE A 240 -9.84 -2.64 -4.87
C ILE A 240 -8.91 -2.07 -3.80
N PRO A 241 -7.89 -2.82 -3.31
CA PRO A 241 -6.99 -2.29 -2.28
C PRO A 241 -6.23 -1.04 -2.72
N ILE A 242 -5.70 -0.98 -3.95
CA ILE A 242 -5.02 0.23 -4.45
C ILE A 242 -6.00 1.42 -4.47
N GLY A 243 -7.22 1.21 -4.99
CA GLY A 243 -8.23 2.28 -5.05
C GLY A 243 -8.56 2.84 -3.67
N ILE A 244 -8.87 1.98 -2.70
CA ILE A 244 -9.17 2.40 -1.32
C ILE A 244 -7.97 3.12 -0.73
N HIS A 245 -6.77 2.55 -0.81
CA HIS A 245 -5.57 3.08 -0.16
C HIS A 245 -5.20 4.48 -0.67
N VAL A 246 -5.16 4.66 -2.00
CA VAL A 246 -4.83 5.95 -2.63
C VAL A 246 -5.82 7.03 -2.18
N THR A 247 -7.12 6.77 -2.27
CA THR A 247 -8.11 7.80 -1.98
C THR A 247 -8.36 8.01 -0.50
N TRP A 248 -8.25 6.96 0.32
CA TRP A 248 -8.25 7.11 1.78
C TRP A 248 -7.16 8.09 2.21
N ASN A 249 -5.91 7.86 1.81
CA ASN A 249 -4.77 8.71 2.17
C ASN A 249 -4.89 10.13 1.57
N PHE A 250 -5.33 10.23 0.31
CA PHE A 250 -5.49 11.52 -0.35
C PHE A 250 -6.58 12.37 0.32
N PHE A 251 -7.72 11.77 0.63
CA PHE A 251 -8.80 12.49 1.31
C PHE A 251 -8.41 12.84 2.75
N GLN A 252 -7.76 11.93 3.46
CA GLN A 252 -7.28 12.19 4.81
C GLN A 252 -6.27 13.34 4.83
N GLY A 253 -5.19 13.25 4.05
CA GLY A 253 -4.07 14.19 4.12
C GLY A 253 -4.24 15.45 3.29
N ALA A 254 -4.68 15.32 2.02
CA ALA A 254 -4.75 16.46 1.10
C ALA A 254 -6.13 17.11 1.05
N VAL A 255 -7.23 16.37 1.17
CA VAL A 255 -8.56 16.97 1.19
C VAL A 255 -8.87 17.57 2.57
N PHE A 256 -8.72 16.79 3.63
CA PHE A 256 -9.15 17.20 4.97
C PHE A 256 -8.01 17.66 5.89
N GLY A 257 -6.73 17.55 5.47
CA GLY A 257 -5.59 18.07 6.23
C GLY A 257 -5.26 17.31 7.52
N PHE A 258 -5.76 16.09 7.71
CA PHE A 258 -5.34 15.23 8.82
C PHE A 258 -3.92 14.69 8.65
N PRO A 259 -3.23 14.33 9.72
CA PRO A 259 -2.05 13.46 9.62
C PRO A 259 -2.41 12.12 8.96
N VAL A 260 -1.50 11.54 8.22
CA VAL A 260 -1.63 10.20 7.63
C VAL A 260 -0.54 9.32 8.23
N SER A 261 -0.92 8.33 9.00
CA SER A 261 -0.01 7.45 9.75
C SER A 261 1.07 8.22 10.54
N GLY A 262 0.65 9.29 11.21
CA GLY A 262 1.52 10.17 11.98
C GLY A 262 2.31 11.20 11.16
N LEU A 263 2.21 11.18 9.84
CA LEU A 263 2.94 12.06 8.95
C LEU A 263 2.03 13.17 8.37
N ARG A 264 2.56 14.38 8.22
CA ARG A 264 1.93 15.42 7.41
C ARG A 264 2.66 15.49 6.07
N ILE A 265 1.94 15.20 4.99
CA ILE A 265 2.49 15.30 3.64
C ILE A 265 2.37 16.75 3.19
N GLY A 266 3.51 17.38 2.93
CA GLY A 266 3.54 18.76 2.43
C GLY A 266 2.94 18.93 1.03
N GLY A 267 2.97 20.17 0.52
CA GLY A 267 2.46 20.51 -0.81
C GLY A 267 1.25 21.40 -0.73
N ALA A 268 0.05 20.83 -0.57
CA ALA A 268 -1.19 21.58 -0.44
C ALA A 268 -2.27 20.78 0.29
N THR A 269 -3.26 21.50 0.85
CA THR A 269 -4.49 20.89 1.37
C THR A 269 -5.70 21.72 0.97
N PHE A 270 -6.83 21.03 0.66
CA PHE A 270 -8.09 21.71 0.38
C PHE A 270 -8.69 22.32 1.64
N LEU A 271 -8.56 21.64 2.79
CA LEU A 271 -9.00 22.13 4.09
C LEU A 271 -7.85 22.03 5.09
N SER A 272 -7.64 23.09 5.86
CA SER A 272 -6.77 23.06 7.04
C SER A 272 -7.63 22.99 8.29
N LEU A 273 -7.23 22.19 9.26
CA LEU A 273 -7.99 21.97 10.46
C LEU A 273 -7.11 21.83 11.70
N ASP A 274 -7.70 22.21 12.83
CA ASP A 274 -7.26 21.81 14.17
C ASP A 274 -8.16 20.68 14.67
N GLN A 275 -7.56 19.53 14.96
CA GLN A 275 -8.25 18.37 15.49
C GLN A 275 -8.23 18.41 17.01
N GLY A 276 -9.42 18.41 17.60
CA GLY A 276 -9.67 18.19 19.01
C GLY A 276 -10.40 16.87 19.25
N GLY A 277 -11.03 16.74 20.40
CA GLY A 277 -11.76 15.54 20.79
C GLY A 277 -10.84 14.46 21.39
N PRO A 278 -11.41 13.35 21.90
CA PRO A 278 -10.62 12.31 22.57
C PRO A 278 -9.78 11.50 21.58
N ASP A 279 -8.48 11.35 21.82
CA ASP A 279 -7.54 10.63 20.95
C ASP A 279 -7.97 9.18 20.65
N LEU A 280 -8.63 8.52 21.60
CA LEU A 280 -9.17 7.18 21.39
C LEU A 280 -10.14 7.09 20.20
N TRP A 281 -10.91 8.15 19.96
CA TRP A 281 -11.89 8.21 18.87
C TRP A 281 -11.32 8.79 17.58
N THR A 282 -10.47 9.80 17.71
CA THR A 282 -9.97 10.61 16.60
C THR A 282 -8.63 10.13 16.04
N GLY A 283 -7.89 9.32 16.82
CA GLY A 283 -6.52 8.91 16.53
C GLY A 283 -5.46 9.97 16.85
N GLY A 284 -5.86 11.15 17.34
CA GLY A 284 -4.95 12.21 17.76
C GLY A 284 -3.93 12.59 16.71
N GLY A 285 -2.67 12.76 17.12
CA GLY A 285 -1.56 13.12 16.22
C GLY A 285 -1.15 12.03 15.20
N PHE A 286 -1.64 10.80 15.34
CA PHE A 286 -1.40 9.75 14.35
C PHE A 286 -2.31 9.89 13.13
N GLY A 287 -3.53 10.35 13.34
CA GLY A 287 -4.56 10.50 12.32
C GLY A 287 -5.76 9.56 12.54
N PRO A 288 -6.87 9.81 11.83
CA PRO A 288 -8.14 9.10 11.99
C PRO A 288 -8.06 7.58 11.94
N GLU A 289 -7.16 7.00 11.15
CA GLU A 289 -6.93 5.55 11.08
C GLU A 289 -6.39 4.96 12.39
N GLY A 290 -5.82 5.80 13.28
CA GLY A 290 -5.37 5.40 14.60
C GLY A 290 -6.45 5.44 15.69
N GLY A 291 -7.70 5.79 15.34
CA GLY A 291 -8.82 5.94 16.27
C GLY A 291 -10.00 5.02 15.99
N LEU A 292 -10.94 4.96 16.94
CA LEU A 292 -12.15 4.12 16.83
C LEU A 292 -13.06 4.51 15.66
N LEU A 293 -13.11 5.80 15.28
CA LEU A 293 -13.89 6.23 14.10
C LEU A 293 -13.29 5.64 12.82
N GLY A 294 -11.97 5.67 12.68
CA GLY A 294 -11.28 5.01 11.58
C GLY A 294 -11.50 3.50 11.57
N ALA A 295 -11.40 2.85 12.73
CA ALA A 295 -11.68 1.41 12.86
C ALA A 295 -13.13 1.06 12.45
N GLY A 296 -14.10 1.88 12.83
CA GLY A 296 -15.50 1.74 12.38
C GLY A 296 -15.65 1.88 10.87
N ALA A 297 -14.97 2.87 10.28
CA ALA A 297 -14.93 3.04 8.83
C ALA A 297 -14.27 1.85 8.11
N MET A 298 -13.20 1.27 8.68
CA MET A 298 -12.56 0.08 8.13
C MET A 298 -13.50 -1.14 8.17
N ALA A 299 -14.26 -1.32 9.25
CA ALA A 299 -15.28 -2.38 9.33
C ALA A 299 -16.38 -2.20 8.27
N ALA A 300 -16.85 -0.97 8.08
CA ALA A 300 -17.78 -0.64 7.01
C ALA A 300 -17.17 -0.90 5.61
N GLY A 301 -15.87 -0.59 5.43
CA GLY A 301 -15.12 -0.87 4.20
C GLY A 301 -15.09 -2.37 3.85
N ILE A 302 -14.90 -3.24 4.83
CA ILE A 302 -14.98 -4.70 4.66
C ILE A 302 -16.39 -5.09 4.19
N LEU A 303 -17.45 -4.57 4.84
CA LEU A 303 -18.82 -4.86 4.48
C LEU A 303 -19.16 -4.42 3.04
N PHE A 304 -18.84 -3.18 2.68
CA PHE A 304 -19.11 -2.66 1.33
C PHE A 304 -18.28 -3.38 0.25
N THR A 305 -17.05 -3.79 0.55
CA THR A 305 -16.26 -4.62 -0.35
C THR A 305 -16.90 -6.00 -0.55
N ALA A 306 -17.42 -6.63 0.52
CA ALA A 306 -18.16 -7.89 0.41
C ALA A 306 -19.42 -7.73 -0.46
N LEU A 307 -20.19 -6.68 -0.24
CA LEU A 307 -21.40 -6.37 -1.03
C LEU A 307 -21.06 -6.16 -2.50
N TRP A 308 -20.01 -5.39 -2.80
CA TRP A 308 -19.55 -5.16 -4.17
C TRP A 308 -19.16 -6.45 -4.87
N VAL A 309 -18.31 -7.27 -4.22
CA VAL A 309 -17.88 -8.55 -4.79
C VAL A 309 -19.08 -9.48 -5.01
N ARG A 310 -20.03 -9.54 -4.07
CA ARG A 310 -21.26 -10.32 -4.25
C ARG A 310 -22.08 -9.84 -5.45
N LEU A 311 -22.26 -8.53 -5.61
CA LEU A 311 -22.99 -7.97 -6.75
C LEU A 311 -22.30 -8.25 -8.09
N ARG A 312 -20.97 -8.21 -8.11
CA ARG A 312 -20.16 -8.38 -9.33
C ARG A 312 -19.92 -9.83 -9.70
N ARG A 313 -19.75 -10.73 -8.73
CA ARG A 313 -19.31 -12.13 -8.93
C ARG A 313 -20.36 -13.16 -8.49
N GLY A 314 -21.46 -12.71 -7.89
CA GLY A 314 -22.54 -13.59 -7.40
C GLY A 314 -22.28 -14.25 -6.06
N GLU A 315 -21.03 -14.32 -5.60
CA GLU A 315 -20.64 -14.96 -4.33
C GLU A 315 -19.51 -14.20 -3.63
N VAL A 316 -19.36 -14.47 -2.33
CA VAL A 316 -18.25 -13.95 -1.51
C VAL A 316 -17.45 -15.15 -1.01
N THR A 317 -16.41 -15.50 -1.76
CA THR A 317 -15.56 -16.66 -1.46
C THR A 317 -14.09 -16.29 -1.53
N VAL A 318 -13.27 -16.94 -0.71
CA VAL A 318 -11.82 -16.77 -0.74
C VAL A 318 -11.24 -17.31 -2.05
N HIS A 319 -10.48 -16.50 -2.76
CA HIS A 319 -9.82 -16.84 -4.01
C HIS A 319 -8.64 -17.79 -3.79
N ALA A 320 -8.93 -19.10 -3.74
CA ALA A 320 -7.96 -20.15 -3.46
C ALA A 320 -6.70 -20.14 -4.34
N PRO A 321 -6.75 -19.73 -5.65
CA PRO A 321 -5.56 -19.67 -6.49
C PRO A 321 -4.43 -18.75 -6.00
N ILE A 322 -4.67 -17.88 -5.02
CA ILE A 322 -3.62 -17.11 -4.34
C ILE A 322 -2.58 -18.03 -3.68
N ALA A 323 -3.02 -19.18 -3.13
CA ALA A 323 -2.15 -20.15 -2.47
C ALA A 323 -1.52 -21.18 -3.45
N GLU A 324 -1.78 -21.06 -4.75
CA GLU A 324 -1.25 -21.97 -5.74
C GLU A 324 0.06 -21.46 -6.34
N GLY A 325 1.02 -22.36 -6.52
CA GLY A 325 2.27 -22.09 -7.25
C GLY A 325 2.00 -21.76 -8.73
N PRO A 326 2.98 -21.18 -9.45
CA PRO A 326 2.85 -20.98 -10.89
C PRO A 326 2.64 -22.32 -11.58
N LYS A 327 1.70 -22.35 -12.53
CA LYS A 327 1.51 -23.54 -13.36
C LYS A 327 2.79 -23.85 -14.13
N PRO A 328 3.26 -25.11 -14.16
CA PRO A 328 4.38 -25.48 -15.00
C PRO A 328 4.09 -25.02 -16.44
N ALA A 329 5.06 -24.38 -17.09
CA ALA A 329 4.94 -24.13 -18.53
C ALA A 329 4.64 -25.47 -19.21
N TYR A 330 3.56 -25.53 -19.96
CA TYR A 330 3.21 -26.71 -20.73
C TYR A 330 4.42 -27.11 -21.58
N ARG A 331 5.12 -28.19 -21.21
CA ARG A 331 6.05 -28.87 -22.12
C ARG A 331 5.22 -29.87 -22.89
N PRO A 332 5.09 -29.73 -24.23
CA PRO A 332 4.46 -30.78 -25.01
C PRO A 332 5.22 -32.08 -24.73
N SER A 333 4.55 -33.04 -24.17
CA SER A 333 5.06 -34.39 -24.03
C SER A 333 5.20 -34.95 -25.44
N HIS A 334 6.46 -35.10 -25.92
CA HIS A 334 6.90 -35.67 -27.15
C HIS A 334 6.50 -34.96 -28.45
N PRO A 335 7.45 -34.77 -29.41
CA PRO A 335 7.10 -34.55 -30.80
C PRO A 335 6.31 -35.79 -31.26
N PRO A 336 5.32 -35.63 -32.16
CA PRO A 336 4.62 -36.77 -32.73
C PRO A 336 5.67 -37.72 -33.37
N GLU A 337 5.75 -38.94 -32.87
CA GLU A 337 6.54 -39.99 -33.49
C GLU A 337 6.14 -40.05 -34.96
N GLY A 338 7.13 -39.79 -35.80
CA GLY A 338 6.94 -39.86 -37.27
C GLY A 338 6.41 -41.23 -37.65
N ARG A 339 5.21 -41.24 -38.20
CA ARG A 339 4.75 -42.37 -38.99
C ARG A 339 5.69 -42.50 -40.20
N GLN A 340 6.53 -43.57 -40.15
CA GLN A 340 7.19 -44.09 -41.33
C GLN A 340 6.17 -44.79 -42.22
#